data_084b399d2c577eeabf5031366120f687
#
_entry.id   084b399d2c577eeabf5031366120f687
#
_cell.length_a   1.000
_cell.length_b   1.000
_cell.length_c   1.000
_cell.angle_alpha   90.00
_cell.angle_beta   90.00
_cell.angle_gamma   90.00
#
_symmetry.space_group_name_H-M   'P 1'
#
loop_
_entity.id
_entity.type
_entity.pdbx_description
1 polymer ?
#
loop_
_entity_poly.entity_id
_entity_poly.type
_entity_poly.pdbx_seq_one_letter_code
_entity_poly.pdbx_strand_id
1 'polypeptide(L)'
;MKELEYPFDNGFIMKKKRSLKRQLLGDGAVRLKKRVAVLGGSTTDDIVSVLELFLLDMGFECEFYQSEYGQFWQDAVFSNEELDRFKPDIVYIHTSLRNLSFSPSPRSGEEEIEQGLNAELDRLSQAWDGVKEHFGCPVI
;
A
#
# COMPACT_ATOMS: atom_id res chain seq x y z
N MET A 1 7.37 -12.10 -17.57
CA MET A 1 6.15 -12.45 -18.40
C MET A 1 5.89 -11.29 -19.35
N LYS A 2 5.82 -11.55 -20.67
CA LYS A 2 5.75 -10.48 -21.70
C LYS A 2 4.62 -9.47 -21.49
N GLU A 3 3.48 -9.89 -20.99
CA GLU A 3 2.31 -9.06 -20.72
C GLU A 3 2.52 -8.07 -19.57
N LEU A 4 3.53 -8.31 -18.74
CA LEU A 4 3.93 -7.45 -17.62
C LEU A 4 5.20 -6.66 -17.92
N GLU A 5 5.74 -6.70 -19.15
CA GLU A 5 6.87 -5.88 -19.60
C GLU A 5 6.39 -4.57 -20.22
N TYR A 6 7.14 -3.50 -19.99
CA TYR A 6 6.83 -2.19 -20.58
C TYR A 6 7.11 -2.17 -22.12
N PRO A 7 6.23 -1.60 -22.94
CA PRO A 7 4.94 -0.99 -22.57
C PRO A 7 3.85 -2.05 -22.37
N PHE A 8 3.18 -2.02 -21.21
CA PHE A 8 2.11 -2.96 -20.89
C PHE A 8 0.70 -2.37 -21.13
N ASP A 9 -0.25 -3.24 -21.44
CA ASP A 9 -1.66 -2.90 -21.63
C ASP A 9 -2.41 -3.03 -20.29
N ASN A 10 -2.69 -1.89 -19.64
CA ASN A 10 -3.42 -1.85 -18.37
C ASN A 10 -4.81 -2.50 -18.46
N GLY A 11 -5.52 -2.27 -19.57
CA GLY A 11 -6.86 -2.85 -19.80
C GLY A 11 -6.82 -4.36 -19.89
N PHE A 12 -5.82 -4.89 -20.58
CA PHE A 12 -5.59 -6.33 -20.67
C PHE A 12 -5.24 -6.94 -19.30
N ILE A 13 -4.28 -6.33 -18.57
CA ILE A 13 -3.86 -6.81 -17.25
C ILE A 13 -5.06 -6.86 -16.29
N MET A 14 -5.82 -5.77 -16.19
CA MET A 14 -7.00 -5.71 -15.32
C MET A 14 -8.05 -6.78 -15.66
N LYS A 15 -8.30 -6.99 -16.94
CA LYS A 15 -9.27 -8.00 -17.42
C LYS A 15 -8.78 -9.44 -17.20
N LYS A 16 -7.47 -9.68 -17.28
CA LYS A 16 -6.87 -11.02 -17.28
C LYS A 16 -6.12 -11.37 -15.98
N LYS A 17 -6.14 -10.52 -14.97
CA LYS A 17 -5.36 -10.66 -13.74
C LYS A 17 -5.41 -12.06 -13.11
N ARG A 18 -6.58 -12.69 -13.04
CA ARG A 18 -6.74 -14.06 -12.51
C ARG A 18 -6.04 -15.13 -13.35
N SER A 19 -6.11 -14.99 -14.67
CA SER A 19 -5.46 -15.92 -15.61
C SER A 19 -3.95 -15.77 -15.56
N LEU A 20 -3.44 -14.53 -15.54
CA LEU A 20 -2.01 -14.22 -15.43
C LEU A 20 -1.44 -14.76 -14.12
N LYS A 21 -2.13 -14.53 -12.99
CA LYS A 21 -1.72 -15.09 -11.69
C LYS A 21 -1.60 -16.61 -11.73
N ARG A 22 -2.58 -17.30 -12.33
CA ARG A 22 -2.55 -18.76 -12.45
C ARG A 22 -1.37 -19.24 -13.29
N GLN A 23 -1.04 -18.55 -14.37
CA GLN A 23 0.12 -18.88 -15.22
C GLN A 23 1.43 -18.69 -14.44
N LEU A 24 1.58 -17.57 -13.73
CA LEU A 24 2.77 -17.30 -12.91
C LEU A 24 2.94 -18.34 -11.79
N LEU A 25 1.87 -18.71 -11.10
CA LEU A 25 1.95 -19.75 -10.07
C LEU A 25 2.18 -21.16 -10.62
N GLY A 26 1.82 -21.41 -11.87
CA GLY A 26 1.98 -22.70 -12.54
C GLY A 26 3.30 -22.87 -13.31
N ASP A 27 4.18 -21.88 -13.34
CA ASP A 27 5.43 -21.90 -14.11
C ASP A 27 6.56 -22.72 -13.46
N GLY A 28 6.37 -23.19 -12.23
CA GLY A 28 7.37 -23.95 -11.47
C GLY A 28 8.55 -23.12 -10.95
N ALA A 29 8.52 -21.81 -11.10
CA ALA A 29 9.57 -20.93 -10.58
C ALA A 29 9.60 -20.93 -9.04
N VAL A 30 10.80 -20.99 -8.48
CA VAL A 30 11.00 -20.81 -7.03
C VAL A 30 10.96 -19.33 -6.72
N ARG A 31 10.08 -18.94 -5.80
CA ARG A 31 9.87 -17.54 -5.40
C ARG A 31 10.23 -17.31 -3.93
N LEU A 32 10.74 -16.12 -3.65
CA LEU A 32 11.00 -15.68 -2.29
C LEU A 32 9.69 -15.25 -1.63
N LYS A 33 9.34 -15.89 -0.51
CA LYS A 33 8.12 -15.56 0.24
C LYS A 33 8.31 -14.27 1.03
N LYS A 34 7.32 -13.37 0.96
CA LYS A 34 7.28 -12.09 1.67
C LYS A 34 5.87 -11.80 2.18
N ARG A 35 5.79 -11.01 3.24
CA ARG A 35 4.54 -10.50 3.81
C ARG A 35 4.48 -8.99 3.62
N VAL A 36 3.49 -8.53 2.91
CA VAL A 36 3.29 -7.12 2.57
C VAL A 36 2.01 -6.63 3.22
N ALA A 37 2.11 -5.68 4.14
CA ALA A 37 0.94 -4.99 4.65
C ALA A 37 0.64 -3.75 3.79
N VAL A 38 -0.59 -3.64 3.33
CA VAL A 38 -1.08 -2.49 2.57
C VAL A 38 -2.06 -1.72 3.45
N LEU A 39 -1.61 -0.57 3.96
CA LEU A 39 -2.41 0.31 4.78
C LEU A 39 -3.06 1.37 3.88
N GLY A 40 -4.32 1.16 3.52
CA GLY A 40 -5.01 1.95 2.53
C GLY A 40 -5.96 2.99 3.12
N GLY A 41 -5.86 4.22 2.64
CA GLY A 41 -6.85 5.27 2.89
C GLY A 41 -8.10 5.14 1.99
N SER A 42 -8.11 4.18 1.08
CA SER A 42 -9.22 3.83 0.18
C SER A 42 -9.19 2.33 -0.10
N THR A 43 -10.13 1.82 -0.90
CA THR A 43 -10.12 0.41 -1.34
C THR A 43 -8.86 0.10 -2.15
N THR A 44 -8.13 -0.94 -1.77
CA THR A 44 -6.83 -1.31 -2.34
C THR A 44 -6.83 -2.64 -3.09
N ASP A 45 -7.96 -3.33 -3.20
CA ASP A 45 -8.06 -4.67 -3.81
C ASP A 45 -7.47 -4.77 -5.22
N ASP A 46 -7.77 -3.78 -6.08
CA ASP A 46 -7.24 -3.76 -7.44
C ASP A 46 -5.74 -3.47 -7.45
N ILE A 47 -5.27 -2.58 -6.58
CA ILE A 47 -3.84 -2.26 -6.42
C ILE A 47 -3.10 -3.52 -5.99
N VAL A 48 -3.57 -4.19 -4.92
CA VAL A 48 -2.97 -5.42 -4.41
C VAL A 48 -2.94 -6.51 -5.46
N SER A 49 -4.06 -6.72 -6.18
CA SER A 49 -4.13 -7.77 -7.19
C SER A 49 -3.20 -7.55 -8.39
N VAL A 50 -2.94 -6.29 -8.77
CA VAL A 50 -1.96 -5.96 -9.83
C VAL A 50 -0.53 -6.02 -9.28
N LEU A 51 -0.29 -5.47 -8.09
CA LEU A 51 1.01 -5.54 -7.43
C LEU A 51 1.48 -6.98 -7.27
N GLU A 52 0.58 -7.88 -6.86
CA GLU A 52 0.86 -9.31 -6.74
C GLU A 52 1.37 -9.92 -8.05
N LEU A 53 0.78 -9.56 -9.21
CA LEU A 53 1.23 -10.06 -10.52
C LEU A 53 2.68 -9.65 -10.81
N PHE A 54 3.00 -8.37 -10.61
CA PHE A 54 4.35 -7.87 -10.84
C PHE A 54 5.36 -8.48 -9.86
N LEU A 55 5.00 -8.65 -8.61
CA LEU A 55 5.87 -9.30 -7.63
C LEU A 55 6.11 -10.77 -7.95
N LEU A 56 5.08 -11.51 -8.36
CA LEU A 56 5.22 -12.90 -8.82
C LEU A 56 6.15 -13.01 -10.04
N ASP A 57 6.01 -12.10 -11.00
CA ASP A 57 6.88 -12.05 -12.19
C ASP A 57 8.34 -11.72 -11.84
N MET A 58 8.54 -10.89 -10.81
CA MET A 58 9.86 -10.54 -10.27
C MET A 58 10.46 -11.59 -9.33
N GLY A 59 9.78 -12.70 -9.09
CA GLY A 59 10.29 -13.80 -8.25
C GLY A 59 9.91 -13.70 -6.76
N PHE A 60 8.87 -12.93 -6.43
CA PHE A 60 8.33 -12.85 -5.08
C PHE A 60 6.93 -13.45 -5.00
N GLU A 61 6.70 -14.30 -4.02
CA GLU A 61 5.37 -14.80 -3.65
C GLU A 61 4.97 -14.15 -2.34
N CYS A 62 4.00 -13.24 -2.41
CA CYS A 62 3.62 -12.40 -1.28
C CYS A 62 2.29 -12.81 -0.67
N GLU A 63 2.25 -12.84 0.67
CA GLU A 63 1.01 -12.75 1.44
C GLU A 63 0.70 -11.28 1.68
N PHE A 64 -0.59 -10.91 1.65
CA PHE A 64 -1.01 -9.52 1.82
C PHE A 64 -1.95 -9.39 3.02
N TYR A 65 -1.65 -8.40 3.87
CA TYR A 65 -2.60 -7.81 4.81
C TYR A 65 -3.13 -6.53 4.17
N GLN A 66 -4.41 -6.25 4.33
CA GLN A 66 -5.01 -4.98 3.92
C GLN A 66 -5.78 -4.39 5.09
N SER A 67 -5.51 -3.12 5.43
CA SER A 67 -6.30 -2.42 6.43
C SER A 67 -7.74 -2.25 5.97
N GLU A 68 -8.67 -2.18 6.91
CA GLU A 68 -10.05 -1.81 6.62
C GLU A 68 -10.12 -0.38 6.06
N TYR A 69 -11.18 -0.11 5.34
CA TYR A 69 -11.41 1.19 4.70
C TYR A 69 -11.26 2.34 5.70
N GLY A 70 -10.36 3.27 5.38
CA GLY A 70 -10.11 4.47 6.18
C GLY A 70 -9.32 4.26 7.47
N GLN A 71 -8.84 3.05 7.78
CA GLN A 71 -8.13 2.73 9.01
C GLN A 71 -6.59 2.82 8.89
N PHE A 72 -6.05 3.24 7.74
CA PHE A 72 -4.61 3.22 7.48
C PHE A 72 -3.77 3.92 8.57
N TRP A 73 -4.25 5.06 9.07
CA TRP A 73 -3.53 5.84 10.07
C TRP A 73 -3.57 5.16 11.45
N GLN A 74 -4.73 4.66 11.85
CA GLN A 74 -4.89 3.93 13.10
C GLN A 74 -4.04 2.66 13.14
N ASP A 75 -4.06 1.89 12.05
CA ASP A 75 -3.25 0.69 11.92
C ASP A 75 -1.75 1.01 11.89
N ALA A 76 -1.35 2.11 11.25
CA ALA A 76 0.05 2.54 11.21
C ALA A 76 0.56 3.02 12.58
N VAL A 77 -0.25 3.79 13.33
CA VAL A 77 0.17 4.42 14.60
C VAL A 77 0.01 3.46 15.79
N PHE A 78 -1.09 2.69 15.84
CA PHE A 78 -1.41 1.87 17.00
C PHE A 78 -1.26 0.37 16.74
N SER A 79 -1.16 -0.03 15.47
CA SER A 79 -1.28 -1.41 15.03
C SER A 79 -2.63 -2.05 15.45
N ASN A 80 -2.78 -3.33 15.23
CA ASN A 80 -3.89 -4.15 15.71
C ASN A 80 -3.44 -5.60 15.82
N GLU A 81 -4.22 -6.45 16.50
CA GLU A 81 -3.85 -7.85 16.75
C GLU A 81 -3.62 -8.67 15.47
N GLU A 82 -4.35 -8.39 14.39
CA GLU A 82 -4.20 -9.11 13.13
C GLU A 82 -2.90 -8.70 12.44
N LEU A 83 -2.62 -7.39 12.36
CA LEU A 83 -1.40 -6.85 11.79
C LEU A 83 -0.17 -7.27 12.60
N ASP A 84 -0.26 -7.28 13.94
CA ASP A 84 0.81 -7.75 14.83
C ASP A 84 1.13 -9.24 14.61
N ARG A 85 0.11 -10.07 14.42
CA ARG A 85 0.28 -11.50 14.08
C ARG A 85 0.82 -11.71 12.68
N PHE A 86 0.43 -10.84 11.74
CA PHE A 86 0.87 -10.89 10.36
C PHE A 86 2.38 -10.65 10.22
N LYS A 87 2.97 -9.75 11.03
CA LYS A 87 4.41 -9.43 11.04
C LYS A 87 4.95 -9.11 9.65
N PRO A 88 4.59 -7.98 9.07
CA PRO A 88 4.97 -7.65 7.70
C PRO A 88 6.49 -7.53 7.51
N ASP A 89 6.98 -7.94 6.36
CA ASP A 89 8.35 -7.69 5.91
C ASP A 89 8.47 -6.30 5.26
N ILE A 90 7.35 -5.76 4.73
CA ILE A 90 7.25 -4.45 4.10
C ILE A 90 5.86 -3.89 4.38
N VAL A 91 5.78 -2.60 4.65
CA VAL A 91 4.51 -1.87 4.75
C VAL A 91 4.41 -0.85 3.63
N TYR A 92 3.32 -0.92 2.86
CA TYR A 92 2.95 0.05 1.85
C TYR A 92 1.77 0.89 2.32
N ILE A 93 1.97 2.21 2.49
CA ILE A 93 0.91 3.14 2.89
C ILE A 93 0.37 3.82 1.64
N HIS A 94 -0.87 3.46 1.28
CA HIS A 94 -1.54 4.00 0.10
C HIS A 94 -2.54 5.09 0.49
N THR A 95 -2.22 6.34 0.15
CA THR A 95 -3.09 7.50 0.41
C THR A 95 -3.31 8.33 -0.84
N SER A 96 -4.33 9.16 -0.80
CA SER A 96 -4.66 10.12 -1.84
C SER A 96 -5.05 11.47 -1.22
N LEU A 97 -5.29 12.48 -2.03
CA LEU A 97 -5.77 13.79 -1.58
C LEU A 97 -7.04 13.70 -0.72
N ARG A 98 -7.86 12.65 -0.89
CA ARG A 98 -9.08 12.43 -0.10
C ARG A 98 -8.80 12.02 1.36
N ASN A 99 -7.57 11.64 1.66
CA ASN A 99 -7.16 11.22 3.00
C ASN A 99 -6.53 12.37 3.80
N LEU A 100 -6.39 13.55 3.20
CA LEU A 100 -5.96 14.75 3.92
C LEU A 100 -7.10 15.25 4.81
N SER A 101 -6.77 15.63 6.05
CA SER A 101 -7.72 16.22 7.00
C SER A 101 -7.84 17.73 6.84
N PHE A 102 -6.86 18.38 6.20
CA PHE A 102 -6.86 19.79 5.90
C PHE A 102 -6.99 20.02 4.39
N SER A 103 -7.88 20.96 4.03
CA SER A 103 -8.03 21.43 2.67
C SER A 103 -8.22 22.94 2.68
N PRO A 104 -7.25 23.73 2.17
CA PRO A 104 -7.37 25.18 2.16
C PRO A 104 -8.51 25.65 1.24
N SER A 105 -9.17 26.72 1.63
CA SER A 105 -10.16 27.42 0.81
C SER A 105 -9.51 28.61 0.09
N PRO A 106 -10.13 29.16 -0.98
CA PRO A 106 -9.64 30.37 -1.61
C PRO A 106 -9.58 31.62 -0.69
N ARG A 107 -10.17 31.51 0.52
CA ARG A 107 -10.17 32.58 1.53
C ARG A 107 -9.23 32.32 2.68
N SER A 108 -8.57 31.16 2.72
CA SER A 108 -7.61 30.82 3.77
C SER A 108 -6.39 31.73 3.68
N GLY A 109 -6.00 32.28 4.84
CA GLY A 109 -4.79 33.08 4.95
C GLY A 109 -3.52 32.21 4.89
N GLU A 110 -2.37 32.84 4.62
CA GLU A 110 -1.09 32.17 4.50
C GLU A 110 -0.72 31.38 5.77
N GLU A 111 -0.93 32.00 6.95
CA GLU A 111 -0.67 31.36 8.25
C GLU A 111 -1.55 30.11 8.47
N GLU A 112 -2.84 30.17 8.11
CA GLU A 112 -3.76 29.03 8.20
C GLU A 112 -3.32 27.88 7.30
N ILE A 113 -2.87 28.19 6.08
CA ILE A 113 -2.37 27.22 5.11
C ILE A 113 -1.11 26.55 5.66
N GLU A 114 -0.15 27.33 6.16
CA GLU A 114 1.10 26.82 6.72
C GLU A 114 0.86 25.89 7.93
N GLN A 115 0.00 26.32 8.86
CA GLN A 115 -0.37 25.50 10.02
C GLN A 115 -1.07 24.21 9.60
N GLY A 116 -1.99 24.26 8.64
CA GLY A 116 -2.68 23.08 8.11
C GLY A 116 -1.74 22.09 7.42
N LEU A 117 -0.80 22.56 6.62
CA LEU A 117 0.21 21.72 5.97
C LEU A 117 1.14 21.07 6.99
N ASN A 118 1.60 21.81 8.00
CA ASN A 118 2.45 21.26 9.05
C ASN A 118 1.70 20.18 9.85
N ALA A 119 0.44 20.39 10.19
CA ALA A 119 -0.38 19.40 10.89
C ALA A 119 -0.56 18.11 10.06
N GLU A 120 -0.75 18.21 8.72
CA GLU A 120 -0.80 17.04 7.85
C GLU A 120 0.53 16.30 7.77
N LEU A 121 1.64 17.03 7.68
CA LEU A 121 2.98 16.43 7.67
C LEU A 121 3.24 15.68 8.98
N ASP A 122 2.91 16.27 10.11
CA ASP A 122 3.05 15.64 11.42
C ASP A 122 2.21 14.37 11.53
N ARG A 123 0.97 14.40 11.02
CA ARG A 123 0.07 13.24 11.00
C ARG A 123 0.61 12.08 10.14
N LEU A 124 1.13 12.39 8.96
CA LEU A 124 1.75 11.39 8.09
C LEU A 124 3.06 10.85 8.68
N SER A 125 3.88 11.73 9.28
CA SER A 125 5.12 11.34 9.95
C SER A 125 4.84 10.37 11.11
N GLN A 126 3.80 10.62 11.91
CA GLN A 126 3.37 9.70 12.96
C GLN A 126 3.03 8.30 12.43
N ALA A 127 2.37 8.22 11.27
CA ALA A 127 2.08 6.94 10.63
C ALA A 127 3.35 6.21 10.19
N TRP A 128 4.31 6.91 9.57
CA TRP A 128 5.58 6.31 9.14
C TRP A 128 6.44 5.86 10.31
N ASP A 129 6.52 6.68 11.36
CA ASP A 129 7.29 6.37 12.56
C ASP A 129 6.64 5.22 13.35
N GLY A 130 5.31 5.22 13.47
CA GLY A 130 4.55 4.14 14.11
C GLY A 130 4.84 2.78 13.47
N VAL A 131 4.80 2.69 12.14
CA VAL A 131 5.15 1.45 11.43
C VAL A 131 6.61 1.03 11.69
N LYS A 132 7.55 1.96 11.64
CA LYS A 132 8.96 1.66 11.91
C LYS A 132 9.19 1.17 13.33
N GLU A 133 8.53 1.79 14.31
CA GLU A 133 8.64 1.41 15.72
C GLU A 133 8.02 0.03 15.99
N HIS A 134 6.84 -0.28 15.39
CA HIS A 134 6.14 -1.54 15.62
C HIS A 134 6.79 -2.72 14.91
N PHE A 135 7.24 -2.55 13.65
CA PHE A 135 7.64 -3.67 12.81
C PHE A 135 9.11 -3.66 12.40
N GLY A 136 9.80 -2.52 12.50
CA GLY A 136 11.21 -2.39 12.11
C GLY A 136 11.48 -2.73 10.64
N CYS A 137 10.45 -2.64 9.78
CA CYS A 137 10.53 -2.97 8.37
C CYS A 137 10.48 -1.72 7.48
N PRO A 138 10.86 -1.84 6.19
CA PRO A 138 10.72 -0.75 5.22
C PRO A 138 9.27 -0.29 5.08
N VAL A 139 9.10 1.04 4.96
CA VAL A 139 7.83 1.72 4.66
C VAL A 139 7.94 2.38 3.30
N ILE A 140 6.94 2.18 2.46
CA ILE A 140 6.83 2.72 1.10
C ILE A 140 5.56 3.57 1.02
#